data_7e882138dc630446ab8670739d47a740
#
_entry.id   7e882138dc630446ab8670739d47a740
#
_cell.length_a   1.000
_cell.length_b   1.000
_cell.length_c   1.000
_cell.angle_alpha   90.00
_cell.angle_beta   90.00
_cell.angle_gamma   90.00
#
_symmetry.space_group_name_H-M   'P 1'
#
loop_
_entity.id
_entity.type
_entity.pdbx_description
1 polymer ?
#
loop_
_entity_poly.entity_id
_entity_poly.type
_entity_poly.pdbx_seq_one_letter_code
_entity_poly.pdbx_strand_id
1 'polypeptide(L)'
;VTALGVGLAVAAASGVGNVPWAAAERERRRRALALTSRPAAEPPSAREAINVGVLLELVGAALRSGAAVPRALLACADALGGADGVALTAVAAALRLGAPWGQAWAGVPPRLDVVGRALRPAWEEGAAPGDALRAAGDALRRERRDAARGAAARLGGRLG
;
A
#
# COMPACT_ATOMS: atom_id res chain seq x y z
N VAL A 1 -47.72 -23.57 -49.56
CA VAL A 1 -46.69 -22.52 -49.65
C VAL A 1 -46.15 -22.29 -48.28
N THR A 2 -44.95 -22.83 -48.02
CA THR A 2 -44.25 -22.89 -46.79
C THR A 2 -43.44 -21.59 -46.55
N ALA A 3 -43.70 -20.90 -45.47
CA ALA A 3 -42.87 -19.80 -45.03
C ALA A 3 -41.93 -20.29 -43.89
N LEU A 4 -40.64 -20.38 -44.19
CA LEU A 4 -39.59 -20.64 -43.23
C LEU A 4 -39.33 -19.36 -42.43
N GLY A 5 -39.62 -19.39 -41.10
CA GLY A 5 -39.19 -18.39 -40.16
C GLY A 5 -37.76 -18.66 -39.74
N VAL A 6 -36.83 -17.79 -40.14
CA VAL A 6 -35.44 -17.76 -39.65
C VAL A 6 -35.44 -17.07 -38.32
N GLY A 7 -35.39 -17.85 -37.25
CA GLY A 7 -35.15 -17.33 -35.91
C GLY A 7 -33.67 -16.95 -35.71
N LEU A 8 -33.37 -15.65 -35.66
CA LEU A 8 -32.05 -15.13 -35.34
C LEU A 8 -31.85 -15.25 -33.83
N ALA A 9 -31.17 -16.29 -33.39
CA ALA A 9 -30.72 -16.41 -32.01
C ALA A 9 -29.54 -15.46 -31.79
N VAL A 10 -29.80 -14.30 -31.18
CA VAL A 10 -28.74 -13.42 -30.64
C VAL A 10 -28.23 -14.06 -29.38
N ALA A 11 -27.18 -14.84 -29.49
CA ALA A 11 -26.40 -15.26 -28.34
C ALA A 11 -25.66 -14.02 -27.76
N ALA A 12 -26.22 -13.42 -26.72
CA ALA A 12 -25.50 -12.45 -25.91
C ALA A 12 -24.35 -13.17 -25.18
N ALA A 13 -23.21 -13.22 -25.83
CA ALA A 13 -21.97 -13.59 -25.20
C ALA A 13 -21.59 -12.45 -24.25
N SER A 14 -22.15 -12.48 -23.04
CA SER A 14 -21.66 -11.71 -21.91
C SER A 14 -20.31 -12.28 -21.49
N GLY A 15 -19.30 -12.05 -22.31
CA GLY A 15 -17.91 -12.22 -21.96
C GLY A 15 -17.56 -11.21 -20.87
N VAL A 16 -17.90 -11.54 -19.62
CA VAL A 16 -17.25 -10.90 -18.49
C VAL A 16 -15.80 -11.29 -18.57
N GLY A 17 -15.02 -10.43 -19.26
CA GLY A 17 -13.60 -10.59 -19.42
C GLY A 17 -12.99 -10.88 -18.07
N ASN A 18 -12.27 -11.98 -18.03
CA ASN A 18 -11.50 -12.40 -16.87
C ASN A 18 -10.37 -11.38 -16.65
N VAL A 19 -10.73 -10.24 -16.07
CA VAL A 19 -9.80 -9.11 -15.87
C VAL A 19 -8.82 -9.55 -14.80
N PRO A 20 -7.52 -9.63 -15.11
CA PRO A 20 -6.50 -10.16 -14.20
C PRO A 20 -6.46 -9.45 -12.85
N TRP A 21 -6.95 -8.19 -12.77
CA TRP A 21 -7.06 -7.46 -11.50
C TRP A 21 -8.12 -8.07 -10.55
N ALA A 22 -9.20 -8.63 -11.06
CA ALA A 22 -10.25 -9.26 -10.23
C ALA A 22 -9.75 -10.57 -9.59
N ALA A 23 -8.86 -11.29 -10.25
CA ALA A 23 -8.19 -12.46 -9.68
C ALA A 23 -7.16 -12.04 -8.62
N ALA A 24 -6.40 -10.99 -8.90
CA ALA A 24 -5.45 -10.41 -7.94
C ALA A 24 -6.16 -9.86 -6.69
N GLU A 25 -7.33 -9.24 -6.86
CA GLU A 25 -8.15 -8.73 -5.74
C GLU A 25 -8.71 -9.87 -4.87
N ARG A 26 -9.18 -10.96 -5.48
CA ARG A 26 -9.62 -12.16 -4.74
C ARG A 26 -8.49 -12.81 -3.97
N GLU A 27 -7.33 -12.91 -4.54
CA GLU A 27 -6.13 -13.43 -3.88
C GLU A 27 -5.65 -12.51 -2.74
N ARG A 28 -5.72 -11.19 -2.93
CA ARG A 28 -5.44 -10.20 -1.87
C ARG A 28 -6.43 -10.31 -0.71
N ARG A 29 -7.74 -10.45 -0.99
CA ARG A 29 -8.77 -10.67 0.04
C ARG A 29 -8.57 -11.99 0.78
N ARG A 30 -8.18 -13.05 0.09
CA ARG A 30 -7.83 -14.34 0.72
C ARG A 30 -6.61 -14.19 1.63
N ARG A 31 -5.57 -13.49 1.20
CA ARG A 31 -4.39 -13.21 2.03
C ARG A 31 -4.71 -12.30 3.20
N ALA A 32 -5.55 -11.29 3.02
CA ALA A 32 -6.01 -10.42 4.08
C ALA A 32 -6.81 -11.21 5.14
N LEU A 33 -7.73 -12.09 4.72
CA LEU A 33 -8.48 -12.98 5.60
C LEU A 33 -7.59 -14.02 6.31
N ALA A 34 -6.57 -14.53 5.65
CA ALA A 34 -5.58 -15.43 6.27
C ALA A 34 -4.69 -14.71 7.30
N LEU A 35 -4.46 -13.40 7.13
CA LEU A 35 -3.72 -12.56 8.07
C LEU A 35 -4.54 -12.16 9.29
N THR A 36 -5.88 -12.10 9.19
CA THR A 36 -6.77 -11.82 10.33
C THR A 36 -6.93 -13.02 11.26
N SER A 37 -6.56 -14.22 10.83
CA SER A 37 -6.52 -15.45 11.67
C SER A 37 -5.19 -15.61 12.41
N ARG A 38 -4.26 -14.68 12.28
CA ARG A 38 -2.98 -14.70 12.99
C ARG A 38 -3.18 -14.21 14.42
N PRO A 39 -2.65 -14.90 15.44
CA PRO A 39 -2.68 -14.41 16.81
C PRO A 39 -2.08 -13.01 16.84
N ALA A 40 -2.59 -12.15 17.71
CA ALA A 40 -2.27 -10.73 17.85
C ALA A 40 -0.84 -10.43 17.42
N ALA A 41 -0.71 -9.66 16.31
CA ALA A 41 0.59 -9.36 15.73
C ALA A 41 1.49 -8.76 16.81
N GLU A 42 2.64 -9.39 17.03
CA GLU A 42 3.71 -8.74 17.78
C GLU A 42 3.92 -7.34 17.21
N PRO A 43 4.16 -6.33 18.07
CA PRO A 43 4.45 -4.98 17.58
C PRO A 43 5.59 -5.07 16.56
N PRO A 44 5.50 -4.34 15.43
CA PRO A 44 6.47 -4.43 14.36
C PRO A 44 7.88 -4.30 14.94
N SER A 45 8.77 -5.21 14.57
CA SER A 45 10.13 -5.21 15.09
C SER A 45 10.77 -3.84 14.80
N ALA A 46 11.68 -3.41 15.67
CA ALA A 46 12.39 -2.13 15.49
C ALA A 46 13.04 -2.01 14.09
N ARG A 47 13.34 -3.14 13.48
CA ARG A 47 13.91 -3.23 12.13
C ARG A 47 12.88 -2.92 11.03
N GLU A 48 11.62 -3.38 11.17
CA GLU A 48 10.53 -3.05 10.23
C GLU A 48 10.14 -1.58 10.33
N ALA A 49 10.12 -1.04 11.54
CA ALA A 49 9.87 0.38 11.76
C ALA A 49 11.00 1.29 11.21
N ILE A 50 12.24 0.85 11.23
CA ILE A 50 13.38 1.55 10.60
C ILE A 50 13.17 1.61 9.08
N ASN A 51 12.70 0.53 8.47
CA ASN A 51 12.48 0.46 7.03
C ASN A 51 11.42 1.46 6.54
N VAL A 52 10.33 1.66 7.27
CA VAL A 52 9.27 2.63 6.89
C VAL A 52 9.77 4.08 6.97
N GLY A 53 10.58 4.42 7.97
CA GLY A 53 11.18 5.76 8.05
C GLY A 53 12.12 6.05 6.87
N VAL A 54 12.98 5.10 6.55
CA VAL A 54 13.86 5.18 5.36
C VAL A 54 13.03 5.23 4.07
N LEU A 55 11.95 4.47 3.99
CA LEU A 55 11.05 4.51 2.84
C LEU A 55 10.43 5.89 2.63
N LEU A 56 9.95 6.56 3.68
CA LEU A 56 9.42 7.94 3.59
C LEU A 56 10.47 8.92 3.07
N GLU A 57 11.73 8.78 3.50
CA GLU A 57 12.84 9.62 3.04
C GLU A 57 13.19 9.35 1.57
N LEU A 58 13.24 8.08 1.16
CA LEU A 58 13.50 7.68 -0.23
C LEU A 58 12.41 8.17 -1.19
N VAL A 59 11.14 7.95 -0.83
CA VAL A 59 10.00 8.47 -1.61
C VAL A 59 10.10 9.99 -1.71
N GLY A 60 10.36 10.68 -0.60
CA GLY A 60 10.54 12.13 -0.58
C GLY A 60 11.68 12.60 -1.49
N ALA A 61 12.81 11.89 -1.49
CA ALA A 61 13.93 12.21 -2.37
C ALA A 61 13.59 12.01 -3.85
N ALA A 62 12.94 10.90 -4.19
CA ALA A 62 12.50 10.63 -5.56
C ALA A 62 11.49 11.67 -6.08
N LEU A 63 10.54 12.10 -5.24
CA LEU A 63 9.57 13.13 -5.61
C LEU A 63 10.23 14.51 -5.77
N ARG A 64 11.20 14.87 -4.92
CA ARG A 64 11.97 16.12 -5.08
C ARG A 64 12.82 16.12 -6.35
N SER A 65 13.24 14.97 -6.84
CA SER A 65 13.93 14.88 -8.15
C SER A 65 12.97 14.97 -9.36
N GLY A 66 11.68 15.18 -9.11
CA GLY A 66 10.67 15.33 -10.17
C GLY A 66 10.02 14.01 -10.62
N ALA A 67 10.25 12.91 -9.92
CA ALA A 67 9.57 11.66 -10.24
C ALA A 67 8.07 11.75 -9.90
N ALA A 68 7.22 11.23 -10.79
CA ALA A 68 5.81 11.03 -10.47
C ALA A 68 5.64 9.96 -9.37
N VAL A 69 4.55 10.07 -8.58
CA VAL A 69 4.28 9.16 -7.44
C VAL A 69 4.42 7.67 -7.80
N PRO A 70 3.84 7.15 -8.90
CA PRO A 70 4.01 5.74 -9.23
C PRO A 70 5.46 5.34 -9.50
N ARG A 71 6.25 6.24 -10.10
CA ARG A 71 7.67 5.97 -10.39
C ARG A 71 8.51 6.00 -9.12
N ALA A 72 8.23 6.92 -8.20
CA ALA A 72 8.87 6.96 -6.90
C ALA A 72 8.60 5.68 -6.08
N LEU A 73 7.35 5.20 -6.09
CA LEU A 73 6.97 3.96 -5.43
C LEU A 73 7.69 2.73 -6.03
N LEU A 74 7.83 2.66 -7.36
CA LEU A 74 8.57 1.56 -8.01
C LEU A 74 10.05 1.56 -7.60
N ALA A 75 10.72 2.72 -7.63
CA ALA A 75 12.11 2.81 -7.23
C ALA A 75 12.32 2.39 -5.77
N CYS A 76 11.37 2.75 -4.89
CA CYS A 76 11.41 2.31 -3.49
C CYS A 76 11.09 0.82 -3.33
N ALA A 77 10.19 0.28 -4.14
CA ALA A 77 9.85 -1.13 -4.15
C ALA A 77 11.07 -2.00 -4.49
N ASP A 78 11.83 -1.60 -5.50
CA ASP A 78 13.07 -2.27 -5.90
C ASP A 78 14.13 -2.25 -4.79
N ALA A 79 14.26 -1.13 -4.10
CA ALA A 79 15.21 -0.98 -2.99
C ALA A 79 14.83 -1.77 -1.74
N LEU A 80 13.52 -1.91 -1.46
CA LEU A 80 13.02 -2.66 -0.30
C LEU A 80 13.03 -4.17 -0.53
N GLY A 81 12.62 -4.61 -1.71
CA GLY A 81 12.41 -6.02 -2.00
C GLY A 81 11.32 -6.68 -1.14
N GLY A 82 11.29 -7.99 -1.14
CA GLY A 82 10.38 -8.77 -0.30
C GLY A 82 8.90 -8.44 -0.47
N ALA A 83 8.11 -8.72 0.56
CA ALA A 83 6.65 -8.52 0.52
C ALA A 83 6.24 -7.04 0.37
N ASP A 84 7.02 -6.13 0.96
CA ASP A 84 6.75 -4.68 0.88
C ASP A 84 7.03 -4.15 -0.52
N GLY A 85 8.14 -4.56 -1.14
CA GLY A 85 8.44 -4.21 -2.52
C GLY A 85 7.35 -4.71 -3.48
N VAL A 86 6.88 -5.94 -3.31
CA VAL A 86 5.78 -6.49 -4.11
C VAL A 86 4.50 -5.67 -3.92
N ALA A 87 4.17 -5.29 -2.68
CA ALA A 87 2.99 -4.47 -2.39
C ALA A 87 3.07 -3.09 -3.04
N LEU A 88 4.20 -2.39 -2.91
CA LEU A 88 4.41 -1.07 -3.52
C LEU A 88 4.42 -1.13 -5.05
N THR A 89 4.99 -2.19 -5.64
CA THR A 89 4.93 -2.42 -7.10
C THR A 89 3.49 -2.56 -7.58
N ALA A 90 2.66 -3.31 -6.83
CA ALA A 90 1.25 -3.47 -7.16
C ALA A 90 0.48 -2.15 -7.05
N VAL A 91 0.75 -1.32 -6.03
CA VAL A 91 0.18 0.03 -5.90
C VAL A 91 0.56 0.90 -7.09
N ALA A 92 1.84 0.95 -7.42
CA ALA A 92 2.33 1.76 -8.53
C ALA A 92 1.72 1.34 -9.87
N ALA A 93 1.58 0.04 -10.12
CA ALA A 93 0.94 -0.48 -11.31
C ALA A 93 -0.55 -0.10 -11.37
N ALA A 94 -1.28 -0.23 -10.26
CA ALA A 94 -2.69 0.13 -10.17
C ALA A 94 -2.91 1.62 -10.45
N LEU A 95 -2.10 2.50 -9.86
CA LEU A 95 -2.17 3.94 -10.09
C LEU A 95 -1.86 4.31 -11.54
N ARG A 96 -0.88 3.67 -12.18
CA ARG A 96 -0.58 3.89 -13.61
C ARG A 96 -1.70 3.47 -14.54
N LEU A 97 -2.50 2.48 -14.13
CA LEU A 97 -3.69 2.03 -14.86
C LEU A 97 -4.93 2.88 -14.55
N GLY A 98 -4.79 3.94 -13.76
CA GLY A 98 -5.89 4.86 -13.44
C GLY A 98 -6.80 4.36 -12.32
N ALA A 99 -6.38 3.38 -11.52
CA ALA A 99 -7.17 2.95 -10.37
C ALA A 99 -7.33 4.08 -9.34
N PRO A 100 -8.51 4.24 -8.73
CA PRO A 100 -8.71 5.15 -7.62
C PRO A 100 -7.74 4.86 -6.46
N TRP A 101 -7.29 5.90 -5.76
CA TRP A 101 -6.31 5.78 -4.67
C TRP A 101 -6.63 4.68 -3.67
N GLY A 102 -7.87 4.67 -3.14
CA GLY A 102 -8.30 3.67 -2.17
C GLY A 102 -8.24 2.23 -2.69
N GLN A 103 -8.48 2.01 -4.00
CA GLN A 103 -8.36 0.68 -4.61
C GLN A 103 -6.89 0.28 -4.78
N ALA A 104 -6.04 1.21 -5.20
CA ALA A 104 -4.62 0.95 -5.37
C ALA A 104 -3.95 0.54 -4.05
N TRP A 105 -4.35 1.15 -2.94
CA TRP A 105 -3.81 0.88 -1.60
C TRP A 105 -4.58 -0.21 -0.83
N ALA A 106 -5.66 -0.77 -1.38
CA ALA A 106 -6.40 -1.84 -0.73
C ALA A 106 -5.53 -3.11 -0.57
N GLY A 107 -5.44 -3.62 0.66
CA GLY A 107 -4.67 -4.82 0.98
C GLY A 107 -3.15 -4.64 1.08
N VAL A 108 -2.66 -3.41 1.10
CA VAL A 108 -1.27 -3.09 1.45
C VAL A 108 -1.05 -3.37 2.95
N PRO A 109 0.13 -3.88 3.37
CA PRO A 109 0.42 -4.09 4.79
C PRO A 109 0.22 -2.82 5.62
N PRO A 110 -0.41 -2.89 6.82
CA PRO A 110 -0.74 -1.71 7.64
C PRO A 110 0.44 -0.79 7.94
N ARG A 111 1.66 -1.35 8.03
CA ARG A 111 2.88 -0.56 8.24
C ARG A 111 3.19 0.43 7.12
N LEU A 112 2.69 0.17 5.91
CA LEU A 112 2.86 1.05 4.74
C LEU A 112 1.75 2.09 4.61
N ASP A 113 0.67 2.01 5.41
CA ASP A 113 -0.44 2.97 5.37
C ASP A 113 0.02 4.41 5.61
N VAL A 114 1.05 4.59 6.43
CA VAL A 114 1.61 5.92 6.69
C VAL A 114 2.15 6.57 5.41
N VAL A 115 2.73 5.77 4.51
CA VAL A 115 3.21 6.24 3.21
C VAL A 115 2.03 6.62 2.32
N GLY A 116 1.01 5.77 2.27
CA GLY A 116 -0.22 6.03 1.52
C GLY A 116 -0.91 7.30 1.96
N ARG A 117 -1.08 7.49 3.28
CA ARG A 117 -1.67 8.73 3.81
C ARG A 117 -0.86 9.98 3.48
N ALA A 118 0.46 9.90 3.56
CA ALA A 118 1.33 11.04 3.26
C ALA A 118 1.34 11.43 1.77
N LEU A 119 1.15 10.45 0.87
CA LEU A 119 1.16 10.69 -0.58
C LEU A 119 -0.21 11.03 -1.17
N ARG A 120 -1.29 10.72 -0.48
CA ARG A 120 -2.64 10.89 -1.00
C ARG A 120 -2.96 12.32 -1.46
N PRO A 121 -2.67 13.38 -0.68
CA PRO A 121 -2.93 14.76 -1.12
C PRO A 121 -2.13 15.14 -2.37
N ALA A 122 -0.91 14.62 -2.49
CA ALA A 122 -0.09 14.86 -3.68
C ALA A 122 -0.68 14.20 -4.94
N TRP A 123 -1.31 13.05 -4.79
CA TRP A 123 -1.94 12.33 -5.90
C TRP A 123 -3.30 12.89 -6.28
N GLU A 124 -4.18 13.14 -5.31
CA GLU A 124 -5.57 13.55 -5.55
C GLU A 124 -5.70 15.06 -5.80
N GLU A 125 -4.88 15.89 -5.17
CA GLU A 125 -4.99 17.34 -5.15
C GLU A 125 -3.81 18.06 -5.81
N GLY A 126 -2.76 17.33 -6.19
CA GLY A 126 -1.53 17.92 -6.72
C GLY A 126 -0.70 18.67 -5.67
N ALA A 127 -0.95 18.44 -4.38
CA ALA A 127 -0.22 19.09 -3.30
C ALA A 127 1.24 18.66 -3.28
N ALA A 128 2.14 19.54 -2.81
CA ALA A 128 3.55 19.21 -2.64
C ALA A 128 3.71 18.15 -1.51
N PRO A 129 4.23 16.95 -1.80
CA PRO A 129 4.26 15.86 -0.83
C PRO A 129 5.35 16.00 0.25
N GLY A 130 6.28 16.94 0.08
CA GLY A 130 7.48 17.03 0.90
C GLY A 130 7.20 17.24 2.40
N ASP A 131 6.26 18.12 2.72
CA ASP A 131 5.92 18.43 4.11
C ASP A 131 5.16 17.28 4.78
N ALA A 132 4.22 16.67 4.05
CA ALA A 132 3.48 15.51 4.54
C ALA A 132 4.39 14.31 4.83
N LEU A 133 5.34 14.02 3.95
CA LEU A 133 6.32 12.94 4.14
C LEU A 133 7.26 13.22 5.31
N ARG A 134 7.74 14.46 5.47
CA ARG A 134 8.56 14.85 6.63
C ARG A 134 7.78 14.74 7.93
N ALA A 135 6.56 15.27 7.98
CA ALA A 135 5.69 15.18 9.15
C ALA A 135 5.41 13.72 9.56
N ALA A 136 5.16 12.84 8.58
CA ALA A 136 4.97 11.39 8.80
C ALA A 136 6.24 10.74 9.38
N GLY A 137 7.41 11.07 8.84
CA GLY A 137 8.70 10.60 9.36
C GLY A 137 8.97 11.06 10.77
N ASP A 138 8.67 12.32 11.09
CA ASP A 138 8.83 12.88 12.44
C ASP A 138 7.86 12.24 13.44
N ALA A 139 6.62 12.02 13.07
CA ALA A 139 5.64 11.31 13.88
C ALA A 139 6.14 9.90 14.24
N LEU A 140 6.61 9.15 13.25
CA LEU A 140 7.15 7.81 13.45
C LEU A 140 8.39 7.81 14.38
N ARG A 141 9.25 8.83 14.26
CA ARG A 141 10.40 8.99 15.17
C ARG A 141 9.99 9.33 16.61
N ARG A 142 8.93 10.13 16.79
CA ARG A 142 8.39 10.43 18.13
C ARG A 142 7.80 9.18 18.77
N GLU A 143 6.94 8.47 18.05
CA GLU A 143 6.31 7.22 18.54
C GLU A 143 7.35 6.21 19.03
N ARG A 144 8.44 6.03 18.27
CA ARG A 144 9.53 5.13 18.68
C ARG A 144 10.24 5.58 19.95
N ARG A 145 10.52 6.87 20.08
CA ARG A 145 11.17 7.41 21.30
C ARG A 145 10.27 7.21 22.51
N ASP A 146 8.97 7.44 22.35
CA ASP A 146 8.01 7.30 23.44
C ASP A 146 7.83 5.82 23.83
N ALA A 147 7.78 4.92 22.87
CA ALA A 147 7.75 3.48 23.11
C ALA A 147 9.03 3.02 23.85
N ALA A 148 10.20 3.50 23.44
CA ALA A 148 11.48 3.18 24.09
C ALA A 148 11.54 3.70 25.52
N ARG A 149 11.08 4.94 25.78
CA ARG A 149 10.99 5.50 27.15
C ARG A 149 10.02 4.70 28.01
N GLY A 150 8.84 4.33 27.48
CA GLY A 150 7.88 3.52 28.20
C GLY A 150 8.40 2.10 28.51
N ALA A 151 9.21 1.51 27.63
CA ALA A 151 9.87 0.23 27.87
C ALA A 151 10.93 0.35 28.98
N ALA A 152 11.75 1.38 28.94
CA ALA A 152 12.77 1.65 29.97
C ALA A 152 12.15 1.90 31.35
N ALA A 153 11.05 2.68 31.42
CA ALA A 153 10.35 2.93 32.67
C ALA A 153 9.76 1.63 33.28
N ARG A 154 9.21 0.76 32.46
CA ARG A 154 8.69 -0.57 32.93
C ARG A 154 9.80 -1.48 33.48
N LEU A 155 10.99 -1.45 32.87
CA LEU A 155 12.14 -2.21 33.35
C LEU A 155 12.69 -1.63 34.66
N GLY A 156 12.79 -0.31 34.79
CA GLY A 156 13.23 0.37 36.01
C GLY A 156 12.31 0.14 37.20
N GLY A 157 10.98 0.12 36.99
CA GLY A 157 10.01 -0.13 38.05
C GLY A 157 9.93 -1.60 38.52
N ARG A 158 10.60 -2.54 37.86
CA ARG A 158 10.67 -3.94 38.27
C ARG A 158 11.90 -4.26 39.13
N LEU A 159 12.85 -3.35 39.22
CA LEU A 159 14.13 -3.52 39.92
C LEU A 159 14.19 -2.80 41.27
N GLY A 160 13.14 -2.06 41.66
CA GLY A 160 12.94 -1.43 42.93
C GLY A 160 11.82 -2.07 43.73
#